data_e99b8a6fd3ac11977313944d0f207a0b
#
_entry.id   e99b8a6fd3ac11977313944d0f207a0b
#
_cell.length_a   1.000
_cell.length_b   1.000
_cell.length_c   1.000
_cell.angle_alpha   90.00
_cell.angle_beta   90.00
_cell.angle_gamma   90.00
#
_symmetry.space_group_name_H-M   'P 1'
#
loop_
_entity.id
_entity.type
_entity.pdbx_description
1 polymer ?
#
loop_
_entity_poly.entity_id
_entity_poly.type
_entity_poly.pdbx_seq_one_letter_code
_entity_poly.pdbx_strand_id
1 'polypeptide(L)'
;KLVLETTDLCKTYGGGGFFSKTREVKAVQSVSFSLTKGRTLGIVGESGSGKSTVARCIMRLIDPTSGSIMVAGKDIATMSQKELKPERKNFQIVFQDPMRSLNPRIEVGQSIIEGPLNFGVPRNEAMERARELLELVGLPASAVDRFPHQFSGGQRQRIAIARALAMDPDVLVADEAVSALDVSVQAQVLDLLAELQERLGLGILFITHDLGVAAQICDDVIVMQHGRIVEYGPAAQVLGAPKQDYTKALISAAPGRHWDFANFRPFAEGAA
;
A
#
# COMPACT_ATOMS: atom_id res chain seq x y z
N LYS A 1 12.30 -8.46 -11.41
CA LYS A 1 13.02 -8.60 -10.12
C LYS A 1 11.99 -8.57 -8.99
N LEU A 2 12.03 -9.53 -8.07
CA LEU A 2 11.21 -9.52 -6.86
C LEU A 2 11.63 -8.36 -5.94
N VAL A 3 10.65 -7.64 -5.39
CA VAL A 3 10.87 -6.55 -4.43
C VAL A 3 10.24 -6.86 -3.08
N LEU A 4 9.17 -7.68 -3.05
CA LEU A 4 8.53 -8.16 -1.83
C LEU A 4 8.10 -9.62 -2.04
N GLU A 5 8.33 -10.46 -1.04
CA GLU A 5 7.82 -11.82 -0.99
C GLU A 5 7.46 -12.19 0.44
N THR A 6 6.32 -12.83 0.64
CA THR A 6 5.94 -13.42 1.91
C THR A 6 5.81 -14.93 1.75
N THR A 7 6.27 -15.67 2.75
CA THR A 7 6.15 -17.13 2.79
C THR A 7 5.57 -17.54 4.14
N ASP A 8 4.43 -18.21 4.09
CA ASP A 8 3.70 -18.72 5.27
C ASP A 8 3.50 -17.69 6.37
N LEU A 9 3.25 -16.43 5.98
CA LEU A 9 3.07 -15.33 6.92
C LEU A 9 1.85 -15.60 7.80
N CYS A 10 2.05 -15.56 9.11
CA CYS A 10 1.01 -15.73 10.11
C CYS A 10 1.01 -14.58 11.11
N LYS A 11 -0.19 -14.21 11.57
CA LYS A 11 -0.39 -13.32 12.71
C LYS A 11 -1.55 -13.77 13.57
N THR A 12 -1.24 -14.06 14.81
CA THR A 12 -2.21 -14.41 15.84
C THR A 12 -2.18 -13.38 16.95
N TYR A 13 -3.35 -12.90 17.36
CA TYR A 13 -3.53 -12.03 18.51
C TYR A 13 -4.11 -12.82 19.69
N GLY A 14 -3.74 -12.49 20.91
CA GLY A 14 -4.18 -13.18 22.13
C GLY A 14 -3.37 -14.46 22.40
N GLY A 15 -3.79 -15.24 23.39
CA GLY A 15 -3.11 -16.52 23.74
C GLY A 15 -1.88 -16.40 24.63
N GLY A 16 -1.71 -15.31 25.35
CA GLY A 16 -0.58 -15.08 26.24
C GLY A 16 -0.91 -15.29 27.71
N GLY A 17 -0.59 -16.49 28.25
CA GLY A 17 -0.52 -16.75 29.68
C GLY A 17 -1.55 -17.70 30.27
N PHE A 18 -1.12 -18.54 31.20
CA PHE A 18 -1.88 -19.59 31.91
C PHE A 18 -3.18 -19.11 32.60
N PHE A 19 -3.40 -17.77 32.68
CA PHE A 19 -4.56 -17.12 33.28
C PHE A 19 -5.31 -16.13 32.37
N SER A 20 -4.93 -16.01 31.09
CA SER A 20 -5.58 -15.10 30.16
C SER A 20 -6.75 -15.77 29.43
N LYS A 21 -7.98 -15.33 29.72
CA LYS A 21 -9.21 -15.70 28.98
C LYS A 21 -9.35 -15.00 27.63
N THR A 22 -8.32 -14.35 27.12
CA THR A 22 -8.37 -13.68 25.80
C THR A 22 -8.42 -14.73 24.70
N ARG A 23 -9.52 -14.71 23.93
CA ARG A 23 -9.72 -15.59 22.78
C ARG A 23 -8.62 -15.35 21.75
N GLU A 24 -7.98 -16.41 21.32
CA GLU A 24 -6.99 -16.38 20.25
C GLU A 24 -7.68 -16.01 18.92
N VAL A 25 -7.15 -15.01 18.21
CA VAL A 25 -7.63 -14.56 16.91
C VAL A 25 -6.51 -14.73 15.87
N LYS A 26 -6.69 -15.68 14.95
CA LYS A 26 -5.77 -15.92 13.83
C LYS A 26 -6.11 -14.94 12.70
N ALA A 27 -5.54 -13.74 12.76
CA ALA A 27 -5.83 -12.67 11.80
C ALA A 27 -5.19 -12.89 10.43
N VAL A 28 -4.05 -13.58 10.36
CA VAL A 28 -3.36 -13.97 9.11
C VAL A 28 -2.89 -15.41 9.27
N GLN A 29 -3.18 -16.26 8.28
CA GLN A 29 -2.97 -17.69 8.33
C GLN A 29 -2.28 -18.18 7.05
N SER A 30 -0.96 -18.38 7.11
CA SER A 30 -0.14 -18.95 6.02
C SER A 30 -0.31 -18.20 4.69
N VAL A 31 -0.12 -16.87 4.72
CA VAL A 31 -0.26 -16.02 3.54
C VAL A 31 1.08 -15.94 2.81
N SER A 32 1.10 -16.43 1.56
CA SER A 32 2.28 -16.45 0.69
C SER A 32 1.97 -15.79 -0.64
N PHE A 33 2.76 -14.80 -1.03
CA PHE A 33 2.67 -14.13 -2.33
C PHE A 33 3.98 -13.42 -2.66
N SER A 34 4.10 -12.97 -3.90
CA SER A 34 5.25 -12.21 -4.36
C SER A 34 4.82 -10.97 -5.16
N LEU A 35 5.63 -9.91 -5.07
CA LEU A 35 5.46 -8.67 -5.81
C LEU A 35 6.76 -8.38 -6.57
N THR A 36 6.64 -8.17 -7.87
CA THR A 36 7.74 -7.78 -8.74
C THR A 36 7.83 -6.27 -8.91
N LYS A 37 9.03 -5.79 -9.18
CA LYS A 37 9.30 -4.41 -9.53
C LYS A 37 8.44 -3.96 -10.72
N GLY A 38 7.85 -2.77 -10.65
CA GLY A 38 7.02 -2.23 -11.72
C GLY A 38 5.68 -2.95 -11.89
N ARG A 39 5.14 -3.59 -10.83
CA ARG A 39 3.82 -4.21 -10.84
C ARG A 39 3.00 -3.80 -9.62
N THR A 40 1.70 -3.83 -9.77
CA THR A 40 0.75 -3.58 -8.69
C THR A 40 0.02 -4.87 -8.34
N LEU A 41 0.15 -5.29 -7.07
CA LEU A 41 -0.55 -6.42 -6.50
C LEU A 41 -1.67 -5.93 -5.58
N GLY A 42 -2.91 -6.25 -5.90
CA GLY A 42 -4.07 -5.93 -5.07
C GLY A 42 -4.32 -6.98 -3.99
N ILE A 43 -4.66 -6.55 -2.79
CA ILE A 43 -5.26 -7.43 -1.77
C ILE A 43 -6.68 -6.93 -1.52
N VAL A 44 -7.67 -7.76 -1.85
CA VAL A 44 -9.10 -7.44 -1.70
C VAL A 44 -9.81 -8.42 -0.77
N GLY A 45 -10.97 -8.05 -0.27
CA GLY A 45 -11.79 -8.86 0.61
C GLY A 45 -12.62 -7.99 1.55
N GLU A 46 -13.55 -8.59 2.27
CA GLU A 46 -14.40 -7.91 3.24
C GLU A 46 -13.61 -7.29 4.39
N SER A 47 -14.24 -6.36 5.11
CA SER A 47 -13.70 -5.83 6.36
C SER A 47 -13.43 -6.97 7.35
N GLY A 48 -12.27 -6.94 8.01
CA GLY A 48 -11.87 -8.00 8.94
C GLY A 48 -11.30 -9.26 8.30
N SER A 49 -11.11 -9.33 6.97
CA SER A 49 -10.50 -10.49 6.30
C SER A 49 -8.99 -10.64 6.53
N GLY A 50 -8.33 -9.66 7.16
CA GLY A 50 -6.91 -9.71 7.49
C GLY A 50 -5.99 -8.84 6.63
N LYS A 51 -6.51 -8.14 5.61
CA LYS A 51 -5.72 -7.32 4.66
C LYS A 51 -4.79 -6.31 5.33
N SER A 52 -5.35 -5.43 6.18
CA SER A 52 -4.55 -4.41 6.88
C SER A 52 -3.58 -5.03 7.91
N THR A 53 -3.89 -6.23 8.42
CA THR A 53 -2.96 -6.96 9.28
C THR A 53 -1.74 -7.45 8.47
N VAL A 54 -1.95 -7.95 7.26
CA VAL A 54 -0.87 -8.29 6.32
C VAL A 54 0.01 -7.07 6.06
N ALA A 55 -0.58 -5.92 5.70
CA ALA A 55 0.16 -4.68 5.49
C ALA A 55 1.00 -4.28 6.71
N ARG A 56 0.40 -4.32 7.90
CA ARG A 56 1.10 -3.96 9.14
C ARG A 56 2.25 -4.92 9.48
N CYS A 57 2.11 -6.21 9.19
CA CYS A 57 3.19 -7.18 9.32
C CYS A 57 4.34 -6.88 8.35
N ILE A 58 4.03 -6.61 7.08
CA ILE A 58 5.01 -6.26 6.05
C ILE A 58 5.77 -4.99 6.44
N MET A 59 5.04 -3.98 6.90
CA MET A 59 5.64 -2.73 7.38
C MET A 59 6.35 -2.87 8.72
N ARG A 60 6.30 -4.04 9.36
CA ARG A 60 6.84 -4.27 10.71
C ARG A 60 6.37 -3.19 11.70
N LEU A 61 5.09 -2.78 11.55
CA LEU A 61 4.36 -2.00 12.55
C LEU A 61 3.82 -2.91 13.66
N ILE A 62 3.61 -4.19 13.32
CA ILE A 62 3.36 -5.29 14.25
C ILE A 62 4.27 -6.45 13.85
N ASP A 63 4.73 -7.20 14.83
CA ASP A 63 5.55 -8.36 14.57
C ASP A 63 4.69 -9.52 14.06
N PRO A 64 5.09 -10.22 12.99
CA PRO A 64 4.45 -11.46 12.59
C PRO A 64 4.62 -12.53 13.67
N THR A 65 3.69 -13.48 13.73
CA THR A 65 3.82 -14.63 14.64
C THR A 65 4.78 -15.68 14.08
N SER A 66 4.74 -15.86 12.75
CA SER A 66 5.67 -16.76 12.02
C SER A 66 5.64 -16.42 10.53
N GLY A 67 6.48 -17.10 9.75
CA GLY A 67 6.68 -16.87 8.34
C GLY A 67 7.81 -15.92 8.04
N SER A 68 8.10 -15.70 6.76
CA SER A 68 9.14 -14.79 6.29
C SER A 68 8.57 -13.61 5.48
N ILE A 69 9.29 -12.50 5.48
CA ILE A 69 8.99 -11.29 4.73
C ILE A 69 10.28 -10.81 4.08
N MET A 70 10.45 -11.14 2.81
CA MET A 70 11.63 -10.74 2.02
C MET A 70 11.38 -9.39 1.36
N VAL A 71 12.18 -8.39 1.68
CA VAL A 71 12.18 -7.07 1.04
C VAL A 71 13.60 -6.76 0.56
N ALA A 72 13.75 -6.36 -0.69
CA ALA A 72 15.06 -6.09 -1.30
C ALA A 72 16.09 -7.20 -1.07
N GLY A 73 15.64 -8.47 -1.03
CA GLY A 73 16.49 -9.65 -0.83
C GLY A 73 16.87 -9.96 0.62
N LYS A 74 16.27 -9.29 1.61
CA LYS A 74 16.50 -9.53 3.03
C LYS A 74 15.22 -9.94 3.74
N ASP A 75 15.29 -10.94 4.62
CA ASP A 75 14.18 -11.31 5.49
C ASP A 75 14.08 -10.34 6.66
N ILE A 76 13.05 -9.51 6.65
CA ILE A 76 12.80 -8.53 7.69
C ILE A 76 11.91 -9.05 8.82
N ALA A 77 11.34 -10.27 8.71
CA ALA A 77 10.32 -10.77 9.64
C ALA A 77 10.85 -10.90 11.08
N THR A 78 12.11 -11.27 11.23
CA THR A 78 12.75 -11.53 12.55
C THR A 78 13.75 -10.46 12.97
N MET A 79 13.97 -9.43 12.14
CA MET A 79 14.91 -8.34 12.46
C MET A 79 14.50 -7.59 13.72
N SER A 80 15.47 -7.27 14.57
CA SER A 80 15.30 -6.29 15.65
C SER A 80 15.04 -4.89 15.07
N GLN A 81 14.51 -3.98 15.88
CA GLN A 81 14.24 -2.60 15.44
C GLN A 81 15.53 -1.87 14.96
N LYS A 82 16.67 -2.23 15.55
CA LYS A 82 17.97 -1.66 15.15
C LYS A 82 18.39 -2.13 13.74
N GLU A 83 18.24 -3.43 13.47
CA GLU A 83 18.53 -4.02 12.16
C GLU A 83 17.53 -3.58 11.09
N LEU A 84 16.26 -3.41 11.48
CA LEU A 84 15.18 -2.99 10.59
C LEU A 84 15.30 -1.51 10.16
N LYS A 85 15.87 -0.66 11.01
CA LYS A 85 15.95 0.79 10.75
C LYS A 85 16.55 1.13 9.38
N PRO A 86 17.71 0.61 8.96
CA PRO A 86 18.28 0.89 7.64
C PRO A 86 17.46 0.32 6.47
N GLU A 87 16.69 -0.74 6.70
CA GLU A 87 15.87 -1.36 5.65
C GLU A 87 14.57 -0.62 5.38
N ARG A 88 14.06 0.19 6.34
CA ARG A 88 12.81 0.93 6.21
C ARG A 88 12.75 1.88 5.02
N LYS A 89 13.88 2.30 4.47
CA LYS A 89 13.91 3.09 3.25
C LYS A 89 13.36 2.34 2.04
N ASN A 90 13.52 1.00 2.00
CA ASN A 90 13.17 0.17 0.86
C ASN A 90 11.66 -0.08 0.75
N PHE A 91 10.87 0.16 1.81
CA PHE A 91 9.43 -0.03 1.83
C PHE A 91 8.74 1.07 2.63
N GLN A 92 7.76 1.70 2.01
CA GLN A 92 7.03 2.83 2.57
C GLN A 92 5.52 2.57 2.50
N ILE A 93 4.75 3.30 3.30
CA ILE A 93 3.29 3.13 3.37
C ILE A 93 2.56 4.46 3.22
N VAL A 94 1.44 4.42 2.50
CA VAL A 94 0.45 5.49 2.43
C VAL A 94 -0.85 4.96 3.03
N PHE A 95 -1.36 5.65 4.05
CA PHE A 95 -2.57 5.27 4.78
C PHE A 95 -3.82 5.93 4.18
N GLN A 96 -4.97 5.39 4.59
CA GLN A 96 -6.31 5.86 4.23
C GLN A 96 -6.55 7.33 4.59
N ASP A 97 -6.11 7.76 5.77
CA ASP A 97 -6.36 9.11 6.29
C ASP A 97 -5.08 9.96 6.24
N PRO A 98 -4.95 10.83 5.22
CA PRO A 98 -3.79 11.70 5.11
C PRO A 98 -3.72 12.74 6.24
N MET A 99 -4.83 13.05 6.92
CA MET A 99 -4.85 13.96 8.07
C MET A 99 -4.09 13.39 9.26
N ARG A 100 -4.15 12.07 9.45
CA ARG A 100 -3.42 11.39 10.52
C ARG A 100 -1.96 11.12 10.16
N SER A 101 -1.65 11.17 8.86
CA SER A 101 -0.30 10.89 8.35
C SER A 101 0.61 12.12 8.39
N LEU A 102 0.04 13.32 8.35
CA LEU A 102 0.76 14.59 8.33
C LEU A 102 0.56 15.34 9.65
N ASN A 103 1.65 15.81 10.25
CA ASN A 103 1.56 16.67 11.42
C ASN A 103 1.01 18.05 11.00
N PRO A 104 -0.18 18.47 11.49
CA PRO A 104 -0.79 19.74 11.07
C PRO A 104 -0.04 21.00 11.53
N ARG A 105 0.92 20.84 12.43
CA ARG A 105 1.67 21.95 13.04
C ARG A 105 2.99 22.26 12.35
N ILE A 106 3.39 21.45 11.37
CA ILE A 106 4.62 21.66 10.62
C ILE A 106 4.31 21.78 9.13
N GLU A 107 5.18 22.51 8.43
CA GLU A 107 5.10 22.69 6.99
C GLU A 107 5.23 21.35 6.25
N VAL A 108 4.62 21.27 5.09
CA VAL A 108 4.62 20.07 4.23
C VAL A 108 6.05 19.66 3.88
N GLY A 109 6.93 20.61 3.53
CA GLY A 109 8.33 20.34 3.25
C GLY A 109 9.04 19.64 4.41
N GLN A 110 8.78 20.09 5.65
CA GLN A 110 9.37 19.46 6.85
C GLN A 110 8.91 18.01 7.02
N SER A 111 7.63 17.74 6.74
CA SER A 111 7.08 16.37 6.80
C SER A 111 7.72 15.46 5.75
N ILE A 112 7.99 15.96 4.54
CA ILE A 112 8.59 15.19 3.46
C ILE A 112 10.05 14.85 3.75
N ILE A 113 10.83 15.82 4.27
CA ILE A 113 12.28 15.65 4.49
C ILE A 113 12.61 14.89 5.78
N GLU A 114 11.67 14.67 6.68
CA GLU A 114 11.89 13.98 7.96
C GLU A 114 12.58 12.62 7.79
N GLY A 115 12.10 11.81 6.86
CA GLY A 115 12.71 10.52 6.53
C GLY A 115 14.15 10.66 6.05
N PRO A 116 14.41 11.36 4.95
CA PRO A 116 15.76 11.62 4.43
C PRO A 116 16.75 12.16 5.48
N LEU A 117 16.33 13.13 6.30
CA LEU A 117 17.17 13.66 7.39
C LEU A 117 17.57 12.56 8.39
N ASN A 118 16.66 11.65 8.75
CA ASN A 118 16.93 10.54 9.65
C ASN A 118 17.93 9.52 9.06
N PHE A 119 18.12 9.54 7.75
CA PHE A 119 19.10 8.74 7.01
C PHE A 119 20.37 9.53 6.65
N GLY A 120 20.53 10.75 7.17
CA GLY A 120 21.74 11.55 7.03
C GLY A 120 21.84 12.37 5.74
N VAL A 121 20.75 12.49 4.98
CA VAL A 121 20.70 13.37 3.81
C VAL A 121 20.80 14.84 4.28
N PRO A 122 21.65 15.68 3.68
CA PRO A 122 21.73 17.09 4.03
C PRO A 122 20.39 17.80 3.81
N ARG A 123 20.05 18.73 4.72
CA ARG A 123 18.75 19.41 4.73
C ARG A 123 18.42 20.13 3.41
N ASN A 124 19.41 20.82 2.83
CA ASN A 124 19.24 21.52 1.55
C ASN A 124 18.92 20.56 0.41
N GLU A 125 19.63 19.44 0.33
CA GLU A 125 19.41 18.38 -0.66
C GLU A 125 18.03 17.73 -0.48
N ALA A 126 17.67 17.36 0.76
CA ALA A 126 16.37 16.81 1.08
C ALA A 126 15.23 17.77 0.72
N MET A 127 15.37 19.07 0.97
CA MET A 127 14.36 20.07 0.64
C MET A 127 14.22 20.29 -0.86
N GLU A 128 15.31 20.26 -1.62
CA GLU A 128 15.26 20.33 -3.07
C GLU A 128 14.53 19.11 -3.64
N ARG A 129 14.86 17.92 -3.15
CA ARG A 129 14.15 16.70 -3.50
C ARG A 129 12.65 16.75 -3.14
N ALA A 130 12.30 17.38 -2.01
CA ALA A 130 10.90 17.57 -1.61
C ALA A 130 10.12 18.43 -2.63
N ARG A 131 10.73 19.48 -3.17
CA ARG A 131 10.14 20.32 -4.23
C ARG A 131 9.90 19.54 -5.51
N GLU A 132 10.89 18.78 -5.97
CA GLU A 132 10.77 17.91 -7.14
C GLU A 132 9.66 16.86 -6.96
N LEU A 133 9.56 16.27 -5.78
CA LEU A 133 8.53 15.27 -5.48
C LEU A 133 7.13 15.89 -5.44
N LEU A 134 6.97 17.12 -4.94
CA LEU A 134 5.70 17.82 -4.98
C LEU A 134 5.28 18.09 -6.43
N GLU A 135 6.18 18.53 -7.29
CA GLU A 135 5.89 18.68 -8.73
C GLU A 135 5.53 17.35 -9.39
N LEU A 136 6.26 16.28 -9.03
CA LEU A 136 6.00 14.94 -9.52
C LEU A 136 4.57 14.43 -9.19
N VAL A 137 4.05 14.81 -8.01
CA VAL A 137 2.68 14.47 -7.62
C VAL A 137 1.65 15.54 -8.03
N GLY A 138 2.02 16.49 -8.88
CA GLY A 138 1.14 17.51 -9.44
C GLY A 138 0.82 18.67 -8.52
N LEU A 139 1.70 18.99 -7.58
CA LEU A 139 1.62 20.16 -6.70
C LEU A 139 2.76 21.14 -6.98
N PRO A 140 2.58 22.46 -6.76
CA PRO A 140 3.67 23.41 -6.98
C PRO A 140 4.81 23.21 -5.98
N ALA A 141 6.06 23.43 -6.40
CA ALA A 141 7.24 23.37 -5.55
C ALA A 141 7.13 24.25 -4.29
N SER A 142 6.45 25.41 -4.42
CA SER A 142 6.19 26.33 -3.29
C SER A 142 5.29 25.74 -2.19
N ALA A 143 4.64 24.60 -2.44
CA ALA A 143 3.85 23.91 -1.44
C ALA A 143 4.68 23.44 -0.21
N VAL A 144 6.02 23.38 -0.32
CA VAL A 144 6.90 23.03 0.80
C VAL A 144 6.72 23.95 2.02
N ASP A 145 6.38 25.23 1.78
CA ASP A 145 6.27 26.27 2.81
C ASP A 145 4.83 26.40 3.36
N ARG A 146 3.92 25.52 2.95
CA ARG A 146 2.52 25.53 3.36
C ARG A 146 2.22 24.42 4.38
N PHE A 147 1.13 24.62 5.15
CA PHE A 147 0.70 23.68 6.17
C PHE A 147 -0.37 22.72 5.62
N PRO A 148 -0.50 21.50 6.17
CA PRO A 148 -1.46 20.49 5.69
C PRO A 148 -2.91 20.97 5.61
N HIS A 149 -3.37 21.82 6.54
CA HIS A 149 -4.74 22.34 6.54
C HIS A 149 -5.07 23.27 5.35
N GLN A 150 -4.07 23.76 4.63
CA GLN A 150 -4.23 24.61 3.45
C GLN A 150 -4.46 23.82 2.15
N PHE A 151 -4.59 22.48 2.25
CA PHE A 151 -4.76 21.59 1.12
C PHE A 151 -6.07 20.80 1.22
N SER A 152 -6.64 20.41 0.06
CA SER A 152 -7.75 19.48 -0.02
C SER A 152 -7.36 18.07 0.41
N GLY A 153 -8.34 17.18 0.61
CA GLY A 153 -8.08 15.77 0.95
C GLY A 153 -7.21 15.06 -0.09
N GLY A 154 -7.52 15.23 -1.38
CA GLY A 154 -6.73 14.65 -2.47
C GLY A 154 -5.32 15.23 -2.59
N GLN A 155 -5.16 16.54 -2.36
CA GLN A 155 -3.83 17.16 -2.31
C GLN A 155 -3.00 16.65 -1.14
N ARG A 156 -3.61 16.47 0.05
CA ARG A 156 -2.93 15.86 1.21
C ARG A 156 -2.51 14.42 0.93
N GLN A 157 -3.32 13.65 0.21
CA GLN A 157 -2.96 12.30 -0.20
C GLN A 157 -1.77 12.31 -1.15
N ARG A 158 -1.72 13.23 -2.10
CA ARG A 158 -0.54 13.44 -2.97
C ARG A 158 0.72 13.81 -2.19
N ILE A 159 0.58 14.63 -1.15
CA ILE A 159 1.68 14.97 -0.23
C ILE A 159 2.16 13.73 0.54
N ALA A 160 1.24 12.88 1.02
CA ALA A 160 1.59 11.63 1.69
C ALA A 160 2.35 10.67 0.76
N ILE A 161 1.96 10.61 -0.52
CA ILE A 161 2.68 9.86 -1.56
C ILE A 161 4.07 10.45 -1.77
N ALA A 162 4.21 11.77 -1.94
CA ALA A 162 5.51 12.43 -2.08
C ALA A 162 6.43 12.15 -0.89
N ARG A 163 5.91 12.19 0.34
CA ARG A 163 6.63 11.85 1.56
C ARG A 163 7.17 10.41 1.53
N ALA A 164 6.34 9.47 1.11
CA ALA A 164 6.76 8.07 0.97
C ALA A 164 7.87 7.92 -0.09
N LEU A 165 7.74 8.60 -1.23
CA LEU A 165 8.71 8.57 -2.31
C LEU A 165 10.05 9.25 -1.97
N ALA A 166 10.09 10.12 -0.96
CA ALA A 166 11.32 10.79 -0.53
C ALA A 166 12.41 9.82 -0.04
N MET A 167 12.04 8.59 0.25
CA MET A 167 12.95 7.52 0.65
C MET A 167 13.44 6.65 -0.52
N ASP A 168 13.01 6.92 -1.76
CA ASP A 168 13.26 6.12 -2.96
C ASP A 168 13.01 4.61 -2.73
N PRO A 169 11.77 4.22 -2.29
CA PRO A 169 11.47 2.85 -1.92
C PRO A 169 11.37 1.93 -3.16
N ASP A 170 11.68 0.64 -2.97
CA ASP A 170 11.35 -0.40 -3.94
C ASP A 170 9.88 -0.83 -3.85
N VAL A 171 9.27 -0.72 -2.66
CA VAL A 171 7.88 -1.11 -2.38
C VAL A 171 7.11 0.04 -1.74
N LEU A 172 5.94 0.32 -2.32
CA LEU A 172 4.94 1.22 -1.75
C LEU A 172 3.70 0.39 -1.33
N VAL A 173 3.37 0.41 -0.06
CA VAL A 173 2.12 -0.16 0.45
C VAL A 173 1.07 0.95 0.48
N ALA A 174 -0.03 0.77 -0.22
CA ALA A 174 -1.18 1.67 -0.23
C ALA A 174 -2.35 1.00 0.51
N ASP A 175 -2.50 1.30 1.80
CA ASP A 175 -3.53 0.70 2.66
C ASP A 175 -4.77 1.59 2.67
N GLU A 176 -5.79 1.21 1.87
CA GLU A 176 -7.05 1.97 1.69
C GLU A 176 -6.82 3.43 1.24
N ALA A 177 -5.72 3.68 0.52
CA ALA A 177 -5.18 5.01 0.27
C ALA A 177 -6.12 5.99 -0.48
N VAL A 178 -7.21 5.52 -1.07
CA VAL A 178 -8.18 6.34 -1.81
C VAL A 178 -9.60 6.26 -1.26
N SER A 179 -9.88 5.41 -0.28
CA SER A 179 -11.24 5.12 0.19
C SER A 179 -11.94 6.30 0.88
N ALA A 180 -11.19 7.26 1.41
CA ALA A 180 -11.71 8.48 2.05
C ALA A 180 -11.92 9.65 1.06
N LEU A 181 -11.64 9.45 -0.23
CA LEU A 181 -11.73 10.47 -1.27
C LEU A 181 -13.03 10.34 -2.07
N ASP A 182 -13.54 11.45 -2.60
CA ASP A 182 -14.62 11.40 -3.58
C ASP A 182 -14.16 10.74 -4.89
N VAL A 183 -15.11 10.22 -5.67
CA VAL A 183 -14.85 9.40 -6.87
C VAL A 183 -13.94 10.10 -7.88
N SER A 184 -14.12 11.40 -8.09
CA SER A 184 -13.32 12.17 -9.06
C SER A 184 -11.87 12.32 -8.61
N VAL A 185 -11.66 12.64 -7.34
CA VAL A 185 -10.33 12.78 -6.74
C VAL A 185 -9.64 11.42 -6.61
N GLN A 186 -10.41 10.38 -6.29
CA GLN A 186 -9.94 9.00 -6.25
C GLN A 186 -9.34 8.58 -7.60
N ALA A 187 -10.04 8.82 -8.72
CA ALA A 187 -9.53 8.52 -10.06
C ALA A 187 -8.19 9.21 -10.33
N GLN A 188 -8.06 10.50 -9.97
CA GLN A 188 -6.82 11.25 -10.15
C GLN A 188 -5.64 10.70 -9.33
N VAL A 189 -5.89 10.20 -8.12
CA VAL A 189 -4.84 9.60 -7.28
C VAL A 189 -4.45 8.22 -7.82
N LEU A 190 -5.40 7.44 -8.35
CA LEU A 190 -5.11 6.15 -8.99
C LEU A 190 -4.27 6.33 -10.25
N ASP A 191 -4.61 7.30 -11.12
CA ASP A 191 -3.82 7.64 -12.30
C ASP A 191 -2.39 8.04 -11.91
N LEU A 192 -2.25 8.87 -10.87
CA LEU A 192 -0.94 9.26 -10.35
C LEU A 192 -0.14 8.04 -9.87
N LEU A 193 -0.75 7.11 -9.12
CA LEU A 193 -0.06 5.91 -8.63
C LEU A 193 0.39 5.01 -9.80
N ALA A 194 -0.43 4.87 -10.85
CA ALA A 194 -0.08 4.12 -12.04
C ALA A 194 1.11 4.77 -12.78
N GLU A 195 1.08 6.09 -12.97
CA GLU A 195 2.21 6.84 -13.57
C GLU A 195 3.50 6.69 -12.76
N LEU A 196 3.42 6.81 -11.43
CA LEU A 196 4.59 6.66 -10.55
C LEU A 196 5.14 5.24 -10.58
N GLN A 197 4.28 4.23 -10.61
CA GLN A 197 4.65 2.83 -10.73
C GLN A 197 5.46 2.58 -12.00
N GLU A 198 5.00 3.10 -13.13
CA GLU A 198 5.69 2.95 -14.42
C GLU A 198 7.00 3.74 -14.46
N ARG A 199 6.98 5.03 -14.09
CA ARG A 199 8.16 5.92 -14.18
C ARG A 199 9.28 5.54 -13.23
N LEU A 200 8.94 5.13 -11.99
CA LEU A 200 9.91 4.82 -10.94
C LEU A 200 10.19 3.31 -10.82
N GLY A 201 9.41 2.49 -11.52
CA GLY A 201 9.48 1.05 -11.40
C GLY A 201 9.13 0.55 -10.00
N LEU A 202 8.18 1.20 -9.32
CA LEU A 202 7.73 0.80 -7.98
C LEU A 202 7.00 -0.53 -8.01
N GLY A 203 7.23 -1.38 -7.00
CA GLY A 203 6.28 -2.43 -6.66
C GLY A 203 5.20 -1.83 -5.74
N ILE A 204 3.94 -1.89 -6.14
CA ILE A 204 2.83 -1.38 -5.32
C ILE A 204 2.02 -2.53 -4.75
N LEU A 205 1.91 -2.59 -3.41
CA LEU A 205 0.96 -3.45 -2.73
C LEU A 205 -0.28 -2.61 -2.39
N PHE A 206 -1.36 -2.82 -3.13
CA PHE A 206 -2.56 -2.01 -3.04
C PHE A 206 -3.66 -2.75 -2.28
N ILE A 207 -4.06 -2.24 -1.12
CA ILE A 207 -5.08 -2.86 -0.26
C ILE A 207 -6.36 -2.04 -0.38
N THR A 208 -7.45 -2.71 -0.73
CA THR A 208 -8.77 -2.09 -0.86
C THR A 208 -9.89 -3.10 -0.63
N HIS A 209 -11.05 -2.60 -0.23
CA HIS A 209 -12.30 -3.37 -0.25
C HIS A 209 -13.12 -3.08 -1.53
N ASP A 210 -12.70 -2.13 -2.35
CA ASP A 210 -13.36 -1.75 -3.60
C ASP A 210 -12.76 -2.52 -4.79
N LEU A 211 -13.55 -3.46 -5.34
CA LEU A 211 -13.13 -4.29 -6.46
C LEU A 211 -12.97 -3.49 -7.76
N GLY A 212 -13.75 -2.43 -7.93
CA GLY A 212 -13.63 -1.54 -9.08
C GLY A 212 -12.30 -0.79 -9.08
N VAL A 213 -11.85 -0.33 -7.92
CA VAL A 213 -10.54 0.28 -7.74
C VAL A 213 -9.43 -0.73 -8.02
N ALA A 214 -9.55 -1.95 -7.48
CA ALA A 214 -8.56 -3.02 -7.74
C ALA A 214 -8.47 -3.35 -9.23
N ALA A 215 -9.60 -3.41 -9.92
CA ALA A 215 -9.65 -3.66 -11.37
C ALA A 215 -8.96 -2.57 -12.20
N GLN A 216 -8.96 -1.31 -11.72
CA GLN A 216 -8.34 -0.19 -12.42
C GLN A 216 -6.81 -0.19 -12.34
N ILE A 217 -6.24 -0.53 -11.17
CA ILE A 217 -4.81 -0.31 -10.91
C ILE A 217 -4.00 -1.60 -10.78
N CYS A 218 -4.62 -2.74 -10.44
CA CYS A 218 -3.89 -3.94 -10.11
C CYS A 218 -3.61 -4.82 -11.35
N ASP A 219 -2.39 -5.30 -11.46
CA ASP A 219 -2.00 -6.33 -12.43
C ASP A 219 -2.45 -7.72 -11.96
N ASP A 220 -2.20 -8.01 -10.68
CA ASP A 220 -2.60 -9.25 -10.02
C ASP A 220 -3.44 -8.94 -8.79
N VAL A 221 -4.31 -9.86 -8.40
CA VAL A 221 -5.20 -9.70 -7.25
C VAL A 221 -5.17 -10.93 -6.37
N ILE A 222 -5.09 -10.70 -5.08
CA ILE A 222 -5.29 -11.67 -4.00
C ILE A 222 -6.65 -11.39 -3.36
N VAL A 223 -7.49 -12.41 -3.27
CA VAL A 223 -8.74 -12.35 -2.51
C VAL A 223 -8.52 -13.01 -1.16
N MET A 224 -8.78 -12.27 -0.09
CA MET A 224 -8.62 -12.75 1.29
C MET A 224 -9.98 -12.96 1.98
N GLN A 225 -10.09 -14.07 2.71
CA GLN A 225 -11.20 -14.37 3.61
C GLN A 225 -10.67 -15.03 4.89
N HIS A 226 -11.10 -14.53 6.04
CA HIS A 226 -10.74 -15.11 7.35
C HIS A 226 -9.24 -15.33 7.55
N GLY A 227 -8.42 -14.34 7.11
CA GLY A 227 -6.97 -14.39 7.23
C GLY A 227 -6.25 -15.29 6.23
N ARG A 228 -6.94 -15.87 5.25
CA ARG A 228 -6.38 -16.77 4.23
C ARG A 228 -6.55 -16.21 2.83
N ILE A 229 -5.64 -16.58 1.94
CA ILE A 229 -5.81 -16.37 0.50
C ILE A 229 -6.80 -17.44 0.01
N VAL A 230 -7.88 -17.00 -0.61
CA VAL A 230 -8.87 -17.91 -1.23
C VAL A 230 -8.73 -17.97 -2.75
N GLU A 231 -8.27 -16.89 -3.37
CA GLU A 231 -7.97 -16.84 -4.80
C GLU A 231 -6.83 -15.88 -5.09
N TYR A 232 -5.98 -16.19 -6.08
CA TYR A 232 -4.85 -15.36 -6.48
C TYR A 232 -4.55 -15.56 -7.96
N GLY A 233 -4.31 -14.48 -8.67
CA GLY A 233 -3.93 -14.50 -10.08
C GLY A 233 -4.05 -13.13 -10.75
N PRO A 234 -3.93 -13.07 -12.08
CA PRO A 234 -4.13 -11.86 -12.86
C PRO A 234 -5.50 -11.23 -12.56
N ALA A 235 -5.54 -9.91 -12.37
CA ALA A 235 -6.75 -9.19 -11.98
C ALA A 235 -7.93 -9.46 -12.94
N ALA A 236 -7.67 -9.49 -14.25
CA ALA A 236 -8.68 -9.79 -15.27
C ALA A 236 -9.29 -11.19 -15.12
N GLN A 237 -8.52 -12.18 -14.65
CA GLN A 237 -9.01 -13.54 -14.42
C GLN A 237 -9.77 -13.63 -13.10
N VAL A 238 -9.19 -13.15 -12.00
CA VAL A 238 -9.79 -13.25 -10.67
C VAL A 238 -11.09 -12.45 -10.58
N LEU A 239 -11.14 -11.26 -11.18
CA LEU A 239 -12.32 -10.39 -11.14
C LEU A 239 -13.30 -10.66 -12.28
N GLY A 240 -12.83 -11.05 -13.47
CA GLY A 240 -13.67 -11.29 -14.64
C GLY A 240 -14.22 -12.72 -14.73
N ALA A 241 -13.48 -13.72 -14.27
CA ALA A 241 -13.85 -15.12 -14.29
C ALA A 241 -13.45 -15.86 -13.00
N PRO A 242 -14.00 -15.46 -11.84
CA PRO A 242 -13.65 -16.01 -10.54
C PRO A 242 -13.95 -17.51 -10.45
N LYS A 243 -13.05 -18.25 -9.84
CA LYS A 243 -13.19 -19.70 -9.65
C LYS A 243 -13.81 -20.05 -8.30
N GLN A 244 -13.48 -19.27 -7.27
CA GLN A 244 -13.93 -19.54 -5.89
C GLN A 244 -15.31 -18.93 -5.63
N ASP A 245 -16.17 -19.65 -4.93
CA ASP A 245 -17.53 -19.19 -4.64
C ASP A 245 -17.55 -17.92 -3.79
N TYR A 246 -16.61 -17.78 -2.86
CA TYR A 246 -16.46 -16.55 -2.09
C TYR A 246 -16.14 -15.35 -3.00
N THR A 247 -15.22 -15.50 -3.96
CA THR A 247 -14.87 -14.45 -4.91
C THR A 247 -16.08 -14.06 -5.76
N LYS A 248 -16.85 -15.04 -6.24
CA LYS A 248 -18.10 -14.81 -6.99
C LYS A 248 -19.10 -14.02 -6.14
N ALA A 249 -19.29 -14.41 -4.88
CA ALA A 249 -20.18 -13.72 -3.96
C ALA A 249 -19.74 -12.29 -3.69
N LEU A 250 -18.42 -12.08 -3.48
CA LEU A 250 -17.82 -10.76 -3.26
C LEU A 250 -18.05 -9.82 -4.46
N ILE A 251 -17.82 -10.31 -5.68
CA ILE A 251 -18.06 -9.57 -6.92
C ILE A 251 -19.54 -9.26 -7.11
N SER A 252 -20.41 -10.23 -6.83
CA SER A 252 -21.88 -10.05 -6.96
C SER A 252 -22.45 -9.04 -5.97
N ALA A 253 -21.81 -8.86 -4.82
CA ALA A 253 -22.19 -7.91 -3.80
C ALA A 253 -21.62 -6.50 -4.05
N ALA A 254 -20.62 -6.37 -4.93
CA ALA A 254 -19.98 -5.10 -5.22
C ALA A 254 -20.96 -4.13 -5.91
N PRO A 255 -20.99 -2.83 -5.55
CA PRO A 255 -21.75 -1.83 -6.27
C PRO A 255 -21.19 -1.71 -7.69
N GLY A 256 -22.07 -1.64 -8.72
CA GLY A 256 -21.67 -1.51 -10.12
C GLY A 256 -21.65 -2.83 -10.90
N ARG A 257 -22.67 -3.66 -10.75
CA ARG A 257 -22.84 -4.98 -11.44
C ARG A 257 -22.63 -4.98 -12.97
N HIS A 258 -22.47 -3.83 -13.60
CA HIS A 258 -22.26 -3.68 -15.05
C HIS A 258 -20.80 -3.38 -15.41
N TRP A 259 -19.87 -3.53 -14.49
CA TRP A 259 -18.46 -3.35 -14.78
C TRP A 259 -17.98 -4.56 -15.60
N ASP A 260 -17.50 -4.28 -16.80
CA ASP A 260 -16.81 -5.27 -17.62
C ASP A 260 -15.37 -5.44 -17.13
N PHE A 261 -15.20 -6.20 -16.06
CA PHE A 261 -13.88 -6.50 -15.49
C PHE A 261 -12.95 -7.21 -16.48
N ALA A 262 -13.51 -7.87 -17.52
CA ALA A 262 -12.72 -8.55 -18.55
C ALA A 262 -12.03 -7.57 -19.51
N ASN A 263 -12.61 -6.37 -19.69
CA ASN A 263 -12.09 -5.30 -20.54
C ASN A 263 -11.45 -4.14 -19.75
N PHE A 264 -11.43 -4.23 -18.43
CA PHE A 264 -10.67 -3.29 -17.60
C PHE A 264 -9.18 -3.55 -17.82
N ARG A 265 -8.56 -2.72 -18.63
CA ARG A 265 -7.10 -2.74 -18.83
C ARG A 265 -6.45 -1.93 -17.72
N PRO A 266 -5.41 -2.45 -17.05
CA PRO A 266 -4.49 -1.59 -16.32
C PRO A 266 -3.93 -0.55 -17.30
N PHE A 267 -3.73 0.68 -16.86
CA PHE A 267 -3.36 1.86 -17.65
C PHE A 267 -2.08 1.71 -18.51
N ALA A 268 -1.34 0.59 -18.39
CA ALA A 268 -0.03 0.36 -19.01
C ALA A 268 -0.04 0.07 -20.52
N GLU A 269 -1.20 0.04 -21.22
CA GLU A 269 -1.25 -0.27 -22.67
C GLU A 269 -1.94 0.82 -23.51
N GLY A 270 -1.67 2.09 -23.27
CA GLY A 270 -2.38 3.13 -24.02
C GLY A 270 -1.69 4.45 -24.22
N ALA A 271 -0.37 4.49 -24.40
CA ALA A 271 0.32 5.67 -24.90
C ALA A 271 1.35 5.23 -25.95
N ALA A 272 0.89 5.05 -27.18
CA ALA A 272 1.71 5.16 -28.37
C ALA A 272 1.47 6.52 -29.00
#